data_0a3921f439ea686dc882945d0aa1bcb4
#
_entry.id   0a3921f439ea686dc882945d0aa1bcb4
#
_cell.length_a   1.000
_cell.length_b   1.000
_cell.length_c   1.000
_cell.angle_alpha   90.00
_cell.angle_beta   90.00
_cell.angle_gamma   90.00
#
_symmetry.space_group_name_H-M   'P 1'
#
loop_
_entity.id
_entity.type
_entity.pdbx_description
1 polymer ?
#
loop_
_entity_poly.entity_id
_entity_poly.type
_entity_poly.pdbx_seq_one_letter_code
_entity_poly.pdbx_strand_id
1 'polypeptide(L)'
;MMLGSCKGPTSFEDIKTVANIQYPTYREACFAMGFLQDDREYVEAIREAKNWGTSNYLRKLFVLILLIGAMSKPEEIWNQCWHWLADDIGYQYTKSTINSEIQINDDTLRNLAFIEIEQLLHINQRSLKNYPTMPYPQDINLTSYLQNNLVLSELDYNHDETRSEFEHLFASMTDNILIHTL
;
A
#
# COMPACT_ATOMS: atom_id res chain seq x y z
N MET A 1 -13.94 11.89 -24.25
CA MET A 1 -15.25 11.33 -23.84
C MET A 1 -16.22 12.41 -23.37
N MET A 2 -15.91 13.26 -22.38
CA MET A 2 -16.86 14.29 -21.87
C MET A 2 -17.39 15.21 -22.97
N LEU A 3 -16.52 15.74 -23.84
CA LEU A 3 -16.92 16.63 -24.95
C LEU A 3 -17.87 15.99 -25.95
N GLY A 4 -17.85 14.68 -26.10
CA GLY A 4 -18.79 13.96 -26.96
C GLY A 4 -20.19 13.75 -26.36
N SER A 5 -20.31 13.88 -25.04
CA SER A 5 -21.58 13.69 -24.31
C SER A 5 -22.28 15.00 -24.00
N CYS A 6 -21.54 16.13 -23.95
CA CYS A 6 -22.09 17.45 -23.77
C CYS A 6 -22.53 18.01 -25.13
N LYS A 7 -23.84 18.24 -25.31
CA LYS A 7 -24.38 18.82 -26.54
C LYS A 7 -24.22 20.35 -26.52
N GLY A 8 -23.27 20.86 -27.29
CA GLY A 8 -23.07 22.31 -27.50
C GLY A 8 -22.65 23.09 -26.26
N PRO A 9 -21.59 22.67 -25.53
CA PRO A 9 -21.11 23.41 -24.37
C PRO A 9 -20.57 24.77 -24.84
N THR A 10 -21.00 25.84 -24.16
CA THR A 10 -20.57 27.23 -24.45
C THR A 10 -19.48 27.70 -23.48
N SER A 11 -19.29 26.97 -22.36
CA SER A 11 -18.31 27.27 -21.33
C SER A 11 -17.67 26.01 -20.74
N PHE A 12 -16.56 26.18 -20.02
CA PHE A 12 -15.93 25.07 -19.27
C PHE A 12 -16.81 24.59 -18.10
N GLU A 13 -17.65 25.47 -17.56
CA GLU A 13 -18.63 25.17 -16.53
C GLU A 13 -19.72 24.24 -17.06
N ASP A 14 -20.17 24.45 -18.30
CA ASP A 14 -21.17 23.59 -18.93
C ASP A 14 -20.69 22.15 -19.05
N ILE A 15 -19.39 21.96 -19.33
CA ILE A 15 -18.77 20.62 -19.42
C ILE A 15 -18.78 19.91 -18.06
N LYS A 16 -18.67 20.66 -16.96
CA LYS A 16 -18.72 20.14 -15.59
C LYS A 16 -20.14 20.01 -15.04
N THR A 17 -21.16 20.37 -15.81
CA THR A 17 -22.55 20.30 -15.39
C THR A 17 -23.21 19.03 -15.92
N VAL A 18 -23.67 18.17 -15.01
CA VAL A 18 -24.34 16.90 -15.32
C VAL A 18 -25.73 16.93 -14.69
N ALA A 19 -26.76 16.69 -15.49
CA ALA A 19 -28.17 16.71 -15.03
C ALA A 19 -28.52 17.97 -14.23
N ASN A 20 -28.09 19.15 -14.68
CA ASN A 20 -28.23 20.46 -14.05
C ASN A 20 -27.52 20.63 -12.69
N ILE A 21 -26.60 19.72 -12.33
CA ILE A 21 -25.74 19.86 -11.16
C ILE A 21 -24.34 20.20 -11.63
N GLN A 22 -23.80 21.32 -11.16
CA GLN A 22 -22.44 21.75 -11.45
C GLN A 22 -21.46 21.10 -10.47
N TYR A 23 -20.47 20.40 -11.00
CA TYR A 23 -19.42 19.74 -10.22
C TYR A 23 -18.16 20.59 -10.14
N PRO A 24 -17.46 20.64 -8.99
CA PRO A 24 -16.25 21.44 -8.80
C PRO A 24 -15.09 21.00 -9.71
N THR A 25 -14.99 19.70 -10.00
CA THR A 25 -13.93 19.14 -10.83
C THR A 25 -14.45 18.36 -12.03
N TYR A 26 -13.65 18.29 -13.11
CA TYR A 26 -13.96 17.44 -14.27
C TYR A 26 -14.05 15.95 -13.90
N ARG A 27 -13.28 15.52 -12.89
CA ARG A 27 -13.29 14.15 -12.41
C ARG A 27 -14.62 13.76 -11.79
N GLU A 28 -15.16 14.62 -10.93
CA GLU A 28 -16.48 14.41 -10.33
C GLU A 28 -17.61 14.42 -11.37
N ALA A 29 -17.51 15.31 -12.34
CA ALA A 29 -18.45 15.34 -13.45
C ALA A 29 -18.34 14.06 -14.31
N CYS A 30 -17.12 13.54 -14.57
CA CYS A 30 -16.91 12.25 -15.23
C CYS A 30 -17.52 11.08 -14.45
N PHE A 31 -17.38 11.09 -13.13
CA PHE A 31 -17.97 10.08 -12.26
C PHE A 31 -19.51 10.13 -12.34
N ALA A 32 -20.09 11.33 -12.25
CA ALA A 32 -21.54 11.52 -12.37
C ALA A 32 -22.09 11.12 -13.75
N MET A 33 -21.28 11.22 -14.81
CA MET A 33 -21.60 10.73 -16.15
C MET A 33 -21.41 9.21 -16.33
N GLY A 34 -20.91 8.50 -15.32
CA GLY A 34 -20.61 7.07 -15.41
C GLY A 34 -19.40 6.72 -16.27
N PHE A 35 -18.52 7.69 -16.57
CA PHE A 35 -17.29 7.45 -17.34
C PHE A 35 -16.11 6.97 -16.51
N LEU A 36 -16.17 7.16 -15.19
CA LEU A 36 -15.19 6.61 -14.25
C LEU A 36 -15.82 5.42 -13.54
N GLN A 37 -15.05 4.37 -13.44
CA GLN A 37 -15.44 3.17 -12.71
C GLN A 37 -15.61 3.48 -11.22
N ASP A 38 -16.50 2.75 -10.57
CA ASP A 38 -16.74 2.83 -9.14
C ASP A 38 -15.48 2.34 -8.39
N ASP A 39 -15.07 3.07 -7.37
CA ASP A 39 -13.94 2.72 -6.50
C ASP A 39 -14.08 1.32 -5.84
N ARG A 40 -15.27 0.71 -5.92
CA ARG A 40 -15.52 -0.66 -5.45
C ARG A 40 -14.63 -1.70 -6.09
N GLU A 41 -14.27 -1.53 -7.36
CA GLU A 41 -13.37 -2.46 -8.05
C GLU A 41 -12.00 -2.53 -7.37
N TYR A 42 -11.50 -1.42 -6.86
CA TYR A 42 -10.22 -1.39 -6.13
C TYR A 42 -10.33 -2.07 -4.77
N VAL A 43 -11.46 -1.91 -4.07
CA VAL A 43 -11.72 -2.63 -2.82
C VAL A 43 -11.76 -4.13 -3.06
N GLU A 44 -12.47 -4.58 -4.13
CA GLU A 44 -12.53 -6.00 -4.49
C GLU A 44 -11.14 -6.53 -4.90
N ALA A 45 -10.36 -5.77 -5.67
CA ALA A 45 -9.01 -6.16 -6.05
C ALA A 45 -8.10 -6.36 -4.82
N ILE A 46 -8.17 -5.46 -3.83
CA ILE A 46 -7.42 -5.59 -2.58
C ILE A 46 -7.94 -6.80 -1.77
N ARG A 47 -9.26 -7.02 -1.75
CA ARG A 47 -9.90 -8.15 -1.07
C ARG A 47 -9.48 -9.50 -1.69
N GLU A 48 -9.44 -9.59 -3.00
CA GLU A 48 -8.95 -10.79 -3.70
C GLU A 48 -7.46 -11.01 -3.42
N ALA A 49 -6.66 -9.95 -3.48
CA ALA A 49 -5.23 -10.01 -3.21
C ALA A 49 -4.92 -10.48 -1.78
N LYS A 50 -5.77 -10.16 -0.79
CA LYS A 50 -5.65 -10.65 0.59
C LYS A 50 -5.59 -12.18 0.69
N ASN A 51 -6.26 -12.90 -0.20
CA ASN A 51 -6.34 -14.36 -0.11
C ASN A 51 -5.01 -15.06 -0.41
N TRP A 52 -4.08 -14.38 -1.09
CA TRP A 52 -2.79 -14.95 -1.51
C TRP A 52 -1.60 -14.01 -1.27
N GLY A 53 -1.84 -12.75 -0.97
CA GLY A 53 -0.81 -11.74 -0.74
C GLY A 53 -0.56 -11.47 0.74
N THR A 54 0.64 -11.01 1.05
CA THR A 54 0.99 -10.50 2.38
C THR A 54 0.49 -9.07 2.57
N SER A 55 0.36 -8.58 3.82
CA SER A 55 -0.05 -7.19 4.10
C SER A 55 0.91 -6.17 3.50
N ASN A 56 2.22 -6.47 3.44
CA ASN A 56 3.20 -5.65 2.72
C ASN A 56 2.87 -5.56 1.22
N TYR A 57 2.48 -6.68 0.59
CA TYR A 57 2.03 -6.67 -0.81
C TYR A 57 0.76 -5.82 -0.98
N LEU A 58 -0.20 -5.93 -0.06
CA LEU A 58 -1.43 -5.14 -0.11
C LEU A 58 -1.14 -3.64 0.03
N ARG A 59 -0.19 -3.24 0.89
CA ARG A 59 0.26 -1.83 0.96
C ARG A 59 0.88 -1.36 -0.35
N LYS A 60 1.72 -2.17 -0.98
CA LYS A 60 2.29 -1.85 -2.31
C LYS A 60 1.22 -1.72 -3.38
N LEU A 61 0.23 -2.62 -3.38
CA LEU A 61 -0.91 -2.56 -4.30
C LEU A 61 -1.73 -1.29 -4.09
N PHE A 62 -2.05 -0.94 -2.84
CA PHE A 62 -2.76 0.28 -2.50
C PHE A 62 -2.00 1.54 -2.98
N VAL A 63 -0.69 1.61 -2.72
CA VAL A 63 0.19 2.69 -3.20
C VAL A 63 0.20 2.76 -4.72
N LEU A 64 0.28 1.63 -5.41
CA LEU A 64 0.25 1.60 -6.88
C LEU A 64 -1.06 2.19 -7.43
N ILE A 65 -2.21 1.84 -6.85
CA ILE A 65 -3.50 2.37 -7.27
C ILE A 65 -3.58 3.89 -6.97
N LEU A 66 -3.03 4.35 -5.84
CA LEU A 66 -2.89 5.77 -5.53
C LEU A 66 -2.05 6.51 -6.58
N LEU A 67 -0.88 5.96 -6.95
CA LEU A 67 0.05 6.57 -7.91
C LEU A 67 -0.55 6.69 -9.31
N ILE A 68 -1.30 5.70 -9.75
CA ILE A 68 -2.03 5.74 -11.03
C ILE A 68 -3.10 6.84 -11.01
N GLY A 69 -3.51 7.31 -9.81
CA GLY A 69 -4.54 8.33 -9.66
C GLY A 69 -5.93 7.86 -10.08
N ALA A 70 -6.15 6.55 -10.04
CA ALA A 70 -7.41 5.93 -10.47
C ALA A 70 -8.53 6.08 -9.42
N MET A 71 -8.19 6.13 -8.13
CA MET A 71 -9.16 6.27 -7.03
C MET A 71 -9.82 7.65 -7.02
N SER A 72 -11.14 7.69 -6.89
CA SER A 72 -11.90 8.93 -6.69
C SER A 72 -11.88 9.36 -5.24
N LYS A 73 -12.00 8.41 -4.32
CA LYS A 73 -12.06 8.62 -2.87
C LYS A 73 -11.14 7.64 -2.15
N PRO A 74 -9.84 7.88 -2.14
CA PRO A 74 -8.87 6.96 -1.54
C PRO A 74 -9.11 6.73 -0.04
N GLU A 75 -9.67 7.71 0.69
CA GLU A 75 -10.00 7.55 2.10
C GLU A 75 -11.10 6.50 2.34
N GLU A 76 -12.12 6.43 1.46
CA GLU A 76 -13.19 5.43 1.57
C GLU A 76 -12.65 4.01 1.36
N ILE A 77 -11.74 3.85 0.39
CA ILE A 77 -11.06 2.56 0.14
C ILE A 77 -10.19 2.20 1.34
N TRP A 78 -9.40 3.15 1.85
CA TRP A 78 -8.59 2.96 3.04
C TRP A 78 -9.44 2.49 4.22
N ASN A 79 -10.55 3.17 4.52
CA ASN A 79 -11.42 2.83 5.65
C ASN A 79 -12.00 1.41 5.56
N GLN A 80 -12.16 0.88 4.36
CA GLN A 80 -12.64 -0.49 4.14
C GLN A 80 -11.52 -1.54 4.23
N CYS A 81 -10.29 -1.19 3.88
CA CYS A 81 -9.20 -2.15 3.68
C CYS A 81 -8.09 -2.08 4.73
N TRP A 82 -7.99 -1.02 5.54
CA TRP A 82 -6.84 -0.75 6.41
C TRP A 82 -6.44 -1.93 7.31
N HIS A 83 -7.40 -2.70 7.83
CA HIS A 83 -7.10 -3.84 8.69
C HIS A 83 -6.33 -4.94 7.97
N TRP A 84 -6.56 -5.13 6.68
CA TRP A 84 -5.78 -6.09 5.89
C TRP A 84 -4.37 -5.57 5.58
N LEU A 85 -4.25 -4.25 5.46
CA LEU A 85 -2.98 -3.60 5.20
C LEU A 85 -2.10 -3.50 6.46
N ALA A 86 -2.69 -3.57 7.66
CA ALA A 86 -2.01 -3.42 8.94
C ALA A 86 -1.82 -4.74 9.71
N ASP A 87 -2.28 -5.87 9.19
CA ASP A 87 -2.35 -7.15 9.90
C ASP A 87 -0.96 -7.65 10.35
N ASP A 88 0.06 -7.54 9.52
CA ASP A 88 1.44 -7.92 9.85
C ASP A 88 2.12 -6.96 10.83
N ILE A 89 1.76 -5.68 10.81
CA ILE A 89 2.35 -4.63 11.66
C ILE A 89 2.04 -4.94 13.14
N GLY A 90 0.81 -5.30 13.45
CA GLY A 90 0.41 -5.69 14.80
C GLY A 90 1.22 -6.87 15.32
N TYR A 91 1.41 -7.89 14.52
CA TYR A 91 2.22 -9.06 14.85
C TYR A 91 3.70 -8.70 15.08
N GLN A 92 4.31 -7.95 14.17
CA GLN A 92 5.72 -7.54 14.29
C GLN A 92 5.95 -6.66 15.51
N TYR A 93 5.05 -5.73 15.79
CA TYR A 93 5.16 -4.86 16.95
C TYR A 93 5.05 -5.64 18.26
N THR A 94 4.13 -6.59 18.36
CA THR A 94 3.98 -7.45 19.55
C THR A 94 5.21 -8.34 19.75
N LYS A 95 5.80 -8.87 18.68
CA LYS A 95 7.04 -9.67 18.72
C LYS A 95 8.26 -8.85 19.17
N SER A 96 8.34 -7.57 18.78
CA SER A 96 9.47 -6.69 19.11
C SER A 96 9.41 -6.11 20.53
N THR A 97 8.22 -6.10 21.14
CA THR A 97 8.03 -5.54 22.49
C THR A 97 8.11 -6.68 23.49
N ILE A 98 9.18 -6.71 24.29
CA ILE A 98 9.47 -7.75 25.32
C ILE A 98 8.35 -7.89 26.38
N ASN A 99 7.45 -6.91 26.48
CA ASN A 99 6.27 -6.94 27.33
C ASN A 99 5.01 -7.25 26.50
N SER A 100 4.64 -8.51 26.47
CA SER A 100 3.51 -9.08 25.73
C SER A 100 2.10 -8.63 26.15
N GLU A 101 1.94 -7.60 26.99
CA GLU A 101 0.64 -7.11 27.48
C GLU A 101 0.17 -5.80 26.84
N ILE A 102 0.95 -5.18 25.94
CA ILE A 102 0.53 -3.93 25.30
C ILE A 102 -0.39 -4.29 24.11
N GLN A 103 -1.69 -4.23 24.35
CA GLN A 103 -2.67 -4.22 23.25
C GLN A 103 -2.50 -2.90 22.47
N ILE A 104 -2.06 -3.03 21.22
CA ILE A 104 -2.00 -1.89 20.31
C ILE A 104 -3.44 -1.51 19.95
N ASN A 105 -3.79 -0.24 20.10
CA ASN A 105 -5.07 0.24 19.64
C ASN A 105 -5.09 0.40 18.11
N ASP A 106 -6.29 0.37 17.54
CA ASP A 106 -6.49 0.50 16.09
C ASP A 106 -5.92 1.80 15.52
N ASP A 107 -5.93 2.89 16.29
CA ASP A 107 -5.39 4.18 15.83
C ASP A 107 -3.87 4.13 15.67
N THR A 108 -3.18 3.44 16.58
CA THR A 108 -1.74 3.21 16.47
C THR A 108 -1.42 2.32 15.27
N LEU A 109 -2.18 1.23 15.06
CA LEU A 109 -1.98 0.36 13.90
C LEU A 109 -2.21 1.09 12.58
N ARG A 110 -3.26 1.90 12.48
CA ARG A 110 -3.53 2.74 11.32
C ARG A 110 -2.41 3.71 11.06
N ASN A 111 -1.90 4.36 12.11
CA ASN A 111 -0.81 5.33 11.99
C ASN A 111 0.49 4.67 11.52
N LEU A 112 0.83 3.48 12.04
CA LEU A 112 1.99 2.70 11.60
C LEU A 112 1.86 2.28 10.13
N ALA A 113 0.68 1.82 9.71
CA ALA A 113 0.43 1.49 8.30
C ALA A 113 0.55 2.73 7.39
N PHE A 114 0.10 3.91 7.83
CA PHE A 114 0.31 5.16 7.08
C PHE A 114 1.79 5.53 6.96
N ILE A 115 2.59 5.27 7.99
CA ILE A 115 4.04 5.49 7.95
C ILE A 115 4.68 4.63 6.84
N GLU A 116 4.33 3.36 6.76
CA GLU A 116 4.88 2.48 5.72
C GLU A 116 4.38 2.86 4.31
N ILE A 117 3.10 3.25 4.19
CA ILE A 117 2.55 3.77 2.93
C ILE A 117 3.27 5.06 2.51
N GLU A 118 3.53 5.98 3.44
CA GLU A 118 4.27 7.22 3.18
C GLU A 118 5.69 6.92 2.68
N GLN A 119 6.38 5.93 3.25
CA GLN A 119 7.69 5.50 2.76
C GLN A 119 7.64 4.96 1.33
N LEU A 120 6.66 4.10 1.04
CA LEU A 120 6.45 3.56 -0.31
C LEU A 120 6.14 4.68 -1.32
N LEU A 121 5.40 5.71 -0.91
CA LEU A 121 5.13 6.89 -1.72
C LEU A 121 6.40 7.72 -1.93
N HIS A 122 7.23 7.90 -0.89
CA HIS A 122 8.51 8.63 -0.99
C HIS A 122 9.48 7.99 -1.98
N ILE A 123 9.55 6.66 -2.04
CA ILE A 123 10.35 5.95 -3.06
C ILE A 123 9.93 6.37 -4.48
N ASN A 124 8.63 6.69 -4.66
CA ASN A 124 8.07 7.15 -5.92
C ASN A 124 7.99 8.69 -6.02
N GLN A 125 8.72 9.43 -5.18
CA GLN A 125 8.75 10.90 -5.15
C GLN A 125 7.35 11.52 -4.93
N ARG A 126 6.49 10.86 -4.17
CA ARG A 126 5.16 11.30 -3.78
C ARG A 126 5.03 11.25 -2.26
N SER A 127 3.95 11.83 -1.73
CA SER A 127 3.62 11.84 -0.31
C SER A 127 2.10 11.76 -0.14
N LEU A 128 1.64 11.26 1.01
CA LEU A 128 0.23 11.31 1.39
C LEU A 128 -0.32 12.75 1.39
N LYS A 129 0.53 13.76 1.58
CA LYS A 129 0.16 15.19 1.44
C LYS A 129 -0.36 15.55 0.05
N ASN A 130 -0.05 14.77 -0.98
CA ASN A 130 -0.57 14.97 -2.32
C ASN A 130 -2.05 14.50 -2.47
N TYR A 131 -2.57 13.82 -1.44
CA TYR A 131 -3.93 13.28 -1.41
C TYR A 131 -4.71 13.92 -0.25
N PRO A 132 -5.37 15.07 -0.45
CA PRO A 132 -5.94 15.90 0.63
C PRO A 132 -7.00 15.20 1.48
N THR A 133 -7.64 14.15 0.94
CA THR A 133 -8.65 13.37 1.66
C THR A 133 -8.04 12.29 2.55
N MET A 134 -6.76 11.93 2.34
CA MET A 134 -6.08 10.91 3.13
C MET A 134 -5.54 11.50 4.43
N PRO A 135 -5.69 10.78 5.56
CA PRO A 135 -5.01 11.15 6.79
C PRO A 135 -3.49 11.15 6.60
N TYR A 136 -2.82 12.05 7.31
CA TYR A 136 -1.37 12.09 7.35
C TYR A 136 -0.88 11.48 8.68
N PRO A 137 0.16 10.64 8.68
CA PRO A 137 0.66 10.03 9.90
C PRO A 137 1.07 11.10 10.92
N GLN A 138 0.63 10.92 12.17
CA GLN A 138 1.03 11.78 13.27
C GLN A 138 2.41 11.35 13.78
N ASP A 139 3.21 12.31 14.27
CA ASP A 139 4.58 12.13 14.75
C ASP A 139 4.69 11.10 15.90
N ILE A 140 4.65 9.84 15.54
CA ILE A 140 5.29 8.81 16.33
C ILE A 140 6.76 8.87 15.92
N ASN A 141 7.70 8.78 16.86
CA ASN A 141 9.14 8.74 16.61
C ASN A 141 9.46 7.79 15.43
N LEU A 142 9.25 8.32 14.24
CA LEU A 142 9.36 7.63 12.94
C LEU A 142 10.73 6.97 12.85
N THR A 143 11.75 7.66 13.36
CA THR A 143 13.13 7.22 13.34
C THR A 143 13.35 5.95 14.19
N SER A 144 12.70 5.85 15.36
CA SER A 144 12.87 4.67 16.22
C SER A 144 12.14 3.44 15.71
N TYR A 145 10.94 3.63 15.11
CA TYR A 145 10.20 2.54 14.49
C TYR A 145 10.93 2.00 13.25
N LEU A 146 11.47 2.90 12.42
CA LEU A 146 12.20 2.53 11.21
C LEU A 146 13.53 1.84 11.52
N GLN A 147 14.27 2.34 12.49
CA GLN A 147 15.52 1.72 12.93
C GLN A 147 15.27 0.34 13.55
N ASN A 148 14.21 0.19 14.34
CA ASN A 148 13.84 -1.08 14.93
C ASN A 148 13.40 -2.10 13.87
N ASN A 149 12.61 -1.70 12.86
CA ASN A 149 12.17 -2.61 11.79
C ASN A 149 13.34 -3.07 10.90
N LEU A 150 14.27 -2.19 10.57
CA LEU A 150 15.48 -2.56 9.82
C LEU A 150 16.35 -3.53 10.63
N VAL A 151 16.59 -3.23 11.91
CA VAL A 151 17.36 -4.10 12.80
C VAL A 151 16.66 -5.42 13.02
N LEU A 152 15.33 -5.44 13.17
CA LEU A 152 14.56 -6.68 13.34
C LEU A 152 14.53 -7.54 12.08
N SER A 153 14.45 -6.94 10.88
CA SER A 153 14.52 -7.67 9.62
C SER A 153 15.90 -8.33 9.41
N GLU A 154 16.96 -7.67 9.88
CA GLU A 154 18.32 -8.22 9.86
C GLU A 154 18.55 -9.29 10.95
N LEU A 155 17.87 -9.16 12.11
CA LEU A 155 17.94 -10.13 13.20
C LEU A 155 17.06 -11.37 12.98
N ASP A 156 16.00 -11.27 12.17
CA ASP A 156 15.12 -12.42 11.83
C ASP A 156 15.72 -13.31 10.73
N TYR A 157 16.94 -13.01 10.30
CA TYR A 157 17.73 -13.81 9.39
C TYR A 157 18.24 -15.04 10.15
N ASN A 158 17.69 -16.21 9.84
CA ASN A 158 18.11 -17.46 10.45
C ASN A 158 19.51 -17.86 9.93
N HIS A 159 20.52 -17.38 10.63
CA HIS A 159 21.93 -17.56 10.27
C HIS A 159 22.32 -19.04 10.15
N ASP A 160 21.70 -19.92 10.96
CA ASP A 160 22.02 -21.34 10.98
C ASP A 160 21.40 -22.08 9.79
N GLU A 161 20.20 -21.72 9.39
CA GLU A 161 19.51 -22.32 8.24
C GLU A 161 20.19 -21.93 6.93
N THR A 162 20.52 -20.66 6.76
CA THR A 162 21.24 -20.19 5.56
C THR A 162 22.67 -20.71 5.48
N ARG A 163 23.32 -20.87 6.63
CA ARG A 163 24.64 -21.49 6.69
C ARG A 163 24.58 -22.96 6.29
N SER A 164 23.57 -23.69 6.75
CA SER A 164 23.31 -25.07 6.38
C SER A 164 23.01 -25.23 4.88
N GLU A 165 22.18 -24.36 4.33
CA GLU A 165 21.90 -24.31 2.88
C GLU A 165 23.17 -23.98 2.07
N PHE A 166 23.95 -23.01 2.51
CA PHE A 166 25.19 -22.64 1.85
C PHE A 166 26.21 -23.83 1.86
N GLU A 167 26.39 -24.48 3.00
CA GLU A 167 27.27 -25.65 3.12
C GLU A 167 26.81 -26.81 2.24
N HIS A 168 25.48 -27.04 2.15
CA HIS A 168 24.92 -28.07 1.27
C HIS A 168 25.12 -27.74 -0.22
N LEU A 169 24.86 -26.47 -0.62
CA LEU A 169 25.09 -26.02 -2.00
C LEU A 169 26.56 -26.05 -2.37
N PHE A 170 27.45 -25.65 -1.47
CA PHE A 170 28.88 -25.65 -1.69
C PHE A 170 29.42 -27.11 -1.83
N ALA A 171 28.95 -28.03 -1.01
CA ALA A 171 29.30 -29.45 -1.14
C ALA A 171 28.83 -30.03 -2.49
N SER A 172 27.60 -29.71 -2.92
CA SER A 172 27.09 -30.20 -4.21
C SER A 172 27.81 -29.59 -5.42
N MET A 173 28.35 -28.39 -5.31
CA MET A 173 29.20 -27.78 -6.37
C MET A 173 30.56 -28.43 -6.45
N THR A 174 31.19 -28.77 -5.32
CA THR A 174 32.50 -29.45 -5.31
C THR A 174 32.42 -30.87 -5.86
N ASP A 175 31.36 -31.62 -5.59
CA ASP A 175 31.11 -32.94 -6.15
C ASP A 175 30.92 -32.91 -7.68
N ASN A 176 30.22 -31.91 -8.21
CA ASN A 176 30.03 -31.71 -9.66
C ASN A 176 31.33 -31.34 -10.38
N ILE A 177 32.24 -30.60 -9.73
CA ILE A 177 33.56 -30.25 -10.33
C ILE A 177 34.47 -31.46 -10.41
N LEU A 178 34.43 -32.36 -9.42
CA LEU A 178 35.23 -33.58 -9.41
C LEU A 178 34.78 -34.61 -10.46
N ILE A 179 33.51 -34.64 -10.83
CA ILE A 179 32.98 -35.59 -11.85
C ILE A 179 33.36 -35.13 -13.28
N HIS A 180 33.63 -33.88 -13.52
CA HIS A 180 34.03 -33.35 -14.83
C HIS A 180 35.55 -33.29 -15.07
N THR A 181 36.36 -33.74 -14.11
CA THR A 181 37.83 -33.71 -14.19
C THR A 181 38.46 -35.11 -14.25
N LEU A 182 37.67 -36.19 -14.38
CA LEU A 182 38.06 -37.56 -14.69
C LEU A 182 37.54 -37.98 -16.05
#